data_7b83f24faa90af70ada3a4a49e4e8469
#
_entry.id   7b83f24faa90af70ada3a4a49e4e8469
#
_cell.length_a   1.000
_cell.length_b   1.000
_cell.length_c   1.000
_cell.angle_alpha   90.00
_cell.angle_beta   90.00
_cell.angle_gamma   90.00
#
_symmetry.space_group_name_H-M   'P 1'
#
loop_
_entity.id
_entity.type
_entity.pdbx_description
1 polymer ?
#
loop_
_entity_poly.entity_id
_entity_poly.type
_entity_poly.pdbx_seq_one_letter_code
_entity_poly.pdbx_strand_id
1 'polypeptide(L)'
;MLTYEEFWQQLKDAYPLTKGKIRLPISSQLTVLEGIEPKKLIGDLKIILEKLIKKLSCLDYRSLITANNEERILPLLVKDFTGIVRFDCVMTPDNKVKIVEINSEYPDGLLMHDYTYSTLLGKKITKNLDVFLKLFDKNETIFIMFQKEAVFKDAYYLEYKLLQKAGFRCFIGNPEDLSFKGEFIYCKGHKIECIRRCMETPKFHQGFLDRLAGKKIRLVNTFDMRVLGYKSSLQFIKSTYVPRTFRLTSANCNEVIDNKNRFVIKPSNMYEGKGVFLGCDTDKTDWERTVVSCVNKNYIVQDLIPAKEINVKIYRDQTISNERLFFDVCPHFFVKNGRVIGNGLVLMRFSRKKILNVAQGGGIGYLKY
;
A
#
# COMPACT_ATOMS: atom_id res chain seq x y z
N MET A 1 21.71 14.97 -17.07
CA MET A 1 20.31 14.84 -16.57
C MET A 1 19.44 14.73 -17.81
N LEU A 2 18.56 13.74 -17.88
CA LEU A 2 17.63 13.57 -19.00
C LEU A 2 16.66 14.76 -19.06
N THR A 3 16.28 15.15 -20.26
CA THR A 3 15.12 16.02 -20.46
C THR A 3 13.84 15.30 -20.04
N TYR A 4 12.73 16.02 -19.88
CA TYR A 4 11.44 15.45 -19.55
C TYR A 4 11.01 14.37 -20.56
N GLU A 5 11.14 14.65 -21.86
CA GLU A 5 10.74 13.71 -22.92
C GLU A 5 11.65 12.48 -23.01
N GLU A 6 12.97 12.65 -22.91
CA GLU A 6 13.92 11.53 -22.88
C GLU A 6 13.65 10.59 -21.72
N PHE A 7 13.35 11.12 -20.54
CA PHE A 7 12.99 10.34 -19.35
C PHE A 7 11.75 9.47 -19.60
N TRP A 8 10.66 10.07 -20.09
CA TRP A 8 9.42 9.34 -20.35
C TRP A 8 9.53 8.37 -21.53
N GLN A 9 10.33 8.69 -22.53
CA GLN A 9 10.62 7.75 -23.62
C GLN A 9 11.32 6.48 -23.13
N GLN A 10 12.23 6.58 -22.16
CA GLN A 10 12.87 5.43 -21.55
C GLN A 10 11.90 4.60 -20.69
N LEU A 11 10.84 5.21 -20.18
CA LEU A 11 9.83 4.52 -19.35
C LEU A 11 8.70 3.87 -20.15
N LYS A 12 8.63 4.05 -21.47
CA LYS A 12 7.49 3.54 -22.28
C LYS A 12 7.18 2.05 -22.08
N ASP A 13 8.20 1.23 -21.81
CA ASP A 13 8.04 -0.22 -21.60
C ASP A 13 7.47 -0.58 -20.22
N ALA A 14 7.54 0.34 -19.26
CA ALA A 14 6.85 0.21 -17.97
C ALA A 14 5.33 0.48 -18.09
N TYR A 15 4.91 1.04 -19.22
CA TYR A 15 3.52 1.41 -19.48
C TYR A 15 2.99 0.66 -20.72
N PRO A 16 2.73 -0.65 -20.63
CA PRO A 16 2.45 -1.50 -21.79
C PRO A 16 1.16 -1.13 -22.56
N LEU A 17 0.20 -0.48 -21.92
CA LEU A 17 -1.07 -0.05 -22.54
C LEU A 17 -1.00 1.41 -23.02
N THR A 18 -0.60 2.33 -22.15
CA THR A 18 -0.63 3.77 -22.42
C THR A 18 0.63 4.31 -23.06
N LYS A 19 1.72 3.53 -23.08
CA LYS A 19 3.04 3.93 -23.61
C LYS A 19 3.54 5.24 -23.01
N GLY A 20 3.30 5.42 -21.69
CA GLY A 20 3.74 6.61 -20.96
C GLY A 20 2.90 7.88 -21.24
N LYS A 21 1.70 7.74 -21.78
CA LYS A 21 0.77 8.88 -21.94
C LYS A 21 0.26 9.42 -20.63
N ILE A 22 0.08 8.55 -19.62
CA ILE A 22 -0.25 8.96 -18.25
C ILE A 22 1.08 9.19 -17.52
N ARG A 23 1.35 10.44 -17.15
CA ARG A 23 2.62 10.87 -16.56
C ARG A 23 2.38 11.38 -15.15
N LEU A 24 3.06 10.80 -14.18
CA LEU A 24 3.05 11.27 -12.79
C LEU A 24 4.23 12.21 -12.56
N PRO A 25 4.11 13.21 -11.66
CA PRO A 25 5.27 13.97 -11.23
C PRO A 25 6.32 13.05 -10.60
N ILE A 26 7.58 13.11 -11.06
CA ILE A 26 8.66 12.23 -10.60
C ILE A 26 9.88 13.06 -10.21
N SER A 27 10.50 12.76 -9.05
CA SER A 27 11.79 13.35 -8.69
C SER A 27 12.84 13.03 -9.75
N SER A 28 13.57 14.03 -10.20
CA SER A 28 14.60 13.89 -11.22
C SER A 28 15.92 13.28 -10.70
N GLN A 29 16.00 13.01 -9.40
CA GLN A 29 17.17 12.44 -8.74
C GLN A 29 16.77 11.58 -7.54
N LEU A 30 17.68 10.71 -7.11
CA LEU A 30 17.51 9.96 -5.86
C LEU A 30 17.66 10.89 -4.67
N THR A 31 16.82 10.70 -3.66
CA THR A 31 16.83 11.51 -2.44
C THR A 31 17.75 10.88 -1.38
N VAL A 32 18.57 11.70 -0.76
CA VAL A 32 19.32 11.35 0.46
C VAL A 32 18.64 12.04 1.64
N LEU A 33 18.33 11.29 2.68
CA LEU A 33 17.75 11.83 3.91
C LEU A 33 18.82 11.86 5.00
N GLU A 34 19.14 13.06 5.46
CA GLU A 34 20.07 13.25 6.58
C GLU A 34 19.55 12.57 7.85
N GLY A 35 20.46 11.91 8.57
CA GLY A 35 20.15 11.22 9.82
C GLY A 35 19.38 9.90 9.66
N ILE A 36 19.13 9.46 8.44
CA ILE A 36 18.50 8.16 8.14
C ILE A 36 19.52 7.22 7.53
N GLU A 37 19.75 6.10 8.19
CA GLU A 37 20.45 4.95 7.63
C GLU A 37 19.43 4.00 7.01
N PRO A 38 19.32 3.91 5.67
CA PRO A 38 18.24 3.16 5.02
C PRO A 38 18.24 1.67 5.36
N LYS A 39 19.41 1.04 5.48
CA LYS A 39 19.50 -0.39 5.82
C LYS A 39 18.98 -0.68 7.23
N LYS A 40 19.34 0.18 8.20
CA LYS A 40 18.85 0.08 9.57
C LYS A 40 17.33 0.28 9.63
N LEU A 41 16.82 1.33 8.98
CA LEU A 41 15.38 1.59 8.90
C LEU A 41 14.62 0.36 8.37
N ILE A 42 15.07 -0.22 7.26
CA ILE A 42 14.44 -1.41 6.67
C ILE A 42 14.50 -2.60 7.63
N GLY A 43 15.62 -2.81 8.32
CA GLY A 43 15.75 -3.87 9.33
C GLY A 43 14.77 -3.72 10.48
N ASP A 44 14.66 -2.51 11.03
CA ASP A 44 13.75 -2.21 12.15
C ASP A 44 12.28 -2.38 11.72
N LEU A 45 11.90 -1.89 10.53
CA LEU A 45 10.55 -2.02 10.00
C LEU A 45 10.19 -3.47 9.66
N LYS A 46 11.14 -4.27 9.18
CA LYS A 46 10.96 -5.72 9.00
C LYS A 46 10.59 -6.39 10.32
N ILE A 47 11.34 -6.12 11.39
CA ILE A 47 11.07 -6.69 12.72
C ILE A 47 9.67 -6.28 13.22
N ILE A 48 9.28 -5.02 13.01
CA ILE A 48 7.94 -4.53 13.38
C ILE A 48 6.86 -5.29 12.61
N LEU A 49 7.02 -5.48 11.30
CA LEU A 49 6.08 -6.21 10.46
C LEU A 49 5.91 -7.65 10.91
N GLU A 50 7.01 -8.37 11.15
CA GLU A 50 7.00 -9.76 11.61
C GLU A 50 6.32 -9.91 12.98
N LYS A 51 6.59 -8.98 13.91
CA LYS A 51 5.91 -8.93 15.22
C LYS A 51 4.41 -8.70 15.08
N LEU A 52 3.99 -7.78 14.20
CA LEU A 52 2.57 -7.51 13.96
C LEU A 52 1.87 -8.72 13.34
N ILE A 53 2.45 -9.34 12.31
CA ILE A 53 1.90 -10.55 11.69
C ILE A 53 1.76 -11.66 12.75
N LYS A 54 2.79 -11.92 13.54
CA LYS A 54 2.73 -12.90 14.63
C LYS A 54 1.61 -12.58 15.61
N LYS A 55 1.45 -11.33 16.01
CA LYS A 55 0.39 -10.89 16.91
C LYS A 55 -0.99 -11.15 16.31
N LEU A 56 -1.21 -10.74 15.05
CA LEU A 56 -2.47 -10.95 14.36
C LEU A 56 -2.77 -12.45 14.16
N SER A 57 -1.78 -13.26 13.79
CA SER A 57 -1.98 -14.71 13.63
C SER A 57 -2.52 -15.41 14.89
N CYS A 58 -2.18 -14.87 16.08
CA CYS A 58 -2.65 -15.39 17.37
C CYS A 58 -4.02 -14.83 17.80
N LEU A 59 -4.52 -13.77 17.14
CA LEU A 59 -5.80 -13.15 17.52
C LEU A 59 -6.98 -13.85 16.82
N ASP A 60 -8.10 -13.90 17.50
CA ASP A 60 -9.40 -13.98 16.83
C ASP A 60 -9.76 -12.56 16.37
N TYR A 61 -9.54 -12.27 15.10
CA TYR A 61 -9.81 -10.92 14.59
C TYR A 61 -11.23 -10.70 14.07
N ARG A 62 -12.20 -11.58 14.45
CA ARG A 62 -13.62 -11.35 14.15
C ARG A 62 -14.09 -9.99 14.63
N SER A 63 -13.71 -9.59 15.84
CA SER A 63 -14.05 -8.27 16.37
C SER A 63 -13.49 -7.11 15.54
N LEU A 64 -12.31 -7.26 14.96
CA LEU A 64 -11.74 -6.27 14.03
C LEU A 64 -12.53 -6.22 12.72
N ILE A 65 -12.91 -7.37 12.17
CA ILE A 65 -13.70 -7.50 10.95
C ILE A 65 -15.08 -6.89 11.14
N THR A 66 -15.81 -7.29 12.20
CA THR A 66 -17.14 -6.76 12.53
C THR A 66 -17.09 -5.25 12.78
N ALA A 67 -16.06 -4.77 13.48
CA ALA A 67 -15.87 -3.34 13.67
C ALA A 67 -15.63 -2.57 12.35
N ASN A 68 -15.21 -3.24 11.31
CA ASN A 68 -15.02 -2.67 9.99
C ASN A 68 -16.19 -2.95 9.02
N ASN A 69 -17.25 -3.62 9.46
CA ASN A 69 -18.41 -4.06 8.67
C ASN A 69 -17.97 -4.88 7.43
N GLU A 70 -17.04 -5.80 7.63
CA GLU A 70 -16.47 -6.63 6.56
C GLU A 70 -16.63 -8.14 6.83
N GLU A 71 -17.66 -8.56 7.57
CA GLU A 71 -17.94 -9.96 7.96
C GLU A 71 -17.97 -10.91 6.76
N ARG A 72 -18.29 -10.39 5.59
CA ARG A 72 -18.32 -11.16 4.33
C ARG A 72 -17.00 -11.82 3.94
N ILE A 73 -15.86 -11.36 4.50
CA ILE A 73 -14.56 -12.00 4.25
C ILE A 73 -14.18 -13.05 5.28
N LEU A 74 -14.93 -13.22 6.37
CA LEU A 74 -14.63 -14.20 7.41
C LEU A 74 -14.38 -15.61 6.88
N PRO A 75 -15.16 -16.14 5.91
CA PRO A 75 -14.92 -17.47 5.35
C PRO A 75 -13.63 -17.60 4.52
N LEU A 76 -13.00 -16.47 4.17
CA LEU A 76 -11.80 -16.40 3.34
C LEU A 76 -10.52 -16.18 4.15
N LEU A 77 -10.64 -16.03 5.47
CA LEU A 77 -9.52 -15.81 6.37
C LEU A 77 -8.96 -17.16 6.84
N VAL A 78 -7.72 -17.39 6.50
CA VAL A 78 -7.04 -18.67 6.79
C VAL A 78 -5.78 -18.49 7.64
N LYS A 79 -5.57 -17.28 8.17
CA LYS A 79 -4.37 -16.86 8.92
C LYS A 79 -3.08 -16.99 8.10
N ASP A 80 -3.20 -16.86 6.79
CA ASP A 80 -2.07 -16.78 5.86
C ASP A 80 -1.82 -15.32 5.47
N PHE A 81 -0.68 -14.78 5.88
CA PHE A 81 -0.21 -13.47 5.47
C PHE A 81 0.77 -13.63 4.31
N THR A 82 0.23 -13.70 3.09
CA THR A 82 1.04 -13.78 1.86
C THR A 82 0.69 -12.62 0.93
N GLY A 83 1.69 -11.84 0.55
CA GLY A 83 1.51 -10.69 -0.34
C GLY A 83 2.55 -9.60 -0.18
N ILE A 84 2.21 -8.40 -0.61
CA ILE A 84 3.05 -7.21 -0.58
C ILE A 84 2.52 -6.25 0.48
N VAL A 85 3.43 -5.70 1.28
CA VAL A 85 3.15 -4.69 2.32
C VAL A 85 3.94 -3.45 2.03
N ARG A 86 3.31 -2.28 2.08
CA ARG A 86 3.96 -0.98 2.07
C ARG A 86 3.69 -0.28 3.40
N PHE A 87 4.73 0.15 4.06
CA PHE A 87 4.60 1.13 5.14
C PHE A 87 4.54 2.53 4.57
N ASP A 88 3.64 3.37 5.07
CA ASP A 88 3.63 4.79 4.82
C ASP A 88 4.19 5.48 6.07
N CYS A 89 5.39 6.05 5.94
CA CYS A 89 6.15 6.59 7.06
C CYS A 89 6.40 8.08 6.87
N VAL A 90 5.91 8.90 7.80
CA VAL A 90 6.20 10.33 7.86
C VAL A 90 7.52 10.56 8.60
N MET A 91 8.31 11.50 8.12
CA MET A 91 9.53 11.95 8.79
C MET A 91 9.24 13.25 9.54
N THR A 92 9.66 13.30 10.81
CA THR A 92 9.53 14.48 11.67
C THR A 92 10.64 15.50 11.40
N PRO A 93 10.50 16.79 11.80
CA PRO A 93 11.55 17.78 11.68
C PRO A 93 12.89 17.38 12.37
N ASP A 94 12.82 16.60 13.47
CA ASP A 94 13.97 16.04 14.17
C ASP A 94 14.47 14.70 13.60
N ASN A 95 14.16 14.43 12.34
CA ASN A 95 14.60 13.27 11.56
C ASN A 95 14.18 11.90 12.12
N LYS A 96 13.10 11.82 12.89
CA LYS A 96 12.52 10.55 13.31
C LYS A 96 11.49 10.06 12.29
N VAL A 97 11.50 8.75 12.01
CA VAL A 97 10.53 8.12 11.12
C VAL A 97 9.36 7.57 11.93
N LYS A 98 8.12 7.84 11.48
CA LYS A 98 6.89 7.37 12.12
C LYS A 98 5.97 6.69 11.11
N ILE A 99 5.57 5.45 11.41
CA ILE A 99 4.61 4.69 10.63
C ILE A 99 3.21 5.25 10.88
N VAL A 100 2.57 5.80 9.87
CA VAL A 100 1.22 6.37 9.98
C VAL A 100 0.14 5.49 9.37
N GLU A 101 0.54 4.55 8.49
CA GLU A 101 -0.35 3.61 7.81
C GLU A 101 0.42 2.39 7.32
N ILE A 102 -0.29 1.24 7.20
CA ILE A 102 0.19 0.02 6.56
C ILE A 102 -0.74 -0.28 5.39
N ASN A 103 -0.20 -0.29 4.18
CA ASN A 103 -0.91 -0.68 2.97
C ASN A 103 -0.51 -2.12 2.61
N SER A 104 -1.43 -3.06 2.73
CA SER A 104 -1.15 -4.49 2.54
C SER A 104 -2.18 -5.23 1.70
N GLU A 105 -3.24 -4.56 1.29
CA GLU A 105 -4.25 -5.20 0.46
C GLU A 105 -3.73 -5.43 -0.97
N TYR A 106 -3.28 -4.38 -1.63
CA TYR A 106 -2.51 -4.48 -2.88
C TYR A 106 -1.79 -3.14 -3.18
N PRO A 107 -0.61 -2.90 -2.60
CA PRO A 107 0.17 -1.72 -3.00
C PRO A 107 0.50 -1.79 -4.47
N ASP A 108 0.05 -0.78 -5.22
CA ASP A 108 0.06 -0.76 -6.68
C ASP A 108 1.35 -0.19 -7.29
N GLY A 109 1.59 -0.48 -8.57
CA GLY A 109 2.68 0.12 -9.35
C GLY A 109 4.09 -0.38 -9.04
N LEU A 110 4.24 -1.38 -8.17
CA LEU A 110 5.52 -1.80 -7.61
C LEU A 110 6.61 -2.10 -8.65
N LEU A 111 6.27 -2.84 -9.73
CA LEU A 111 7.26 -3.22 -10.74
C LEU A 111 7.62 -2.06 -11.68
N MET A 112 6.74 -1.07 -11.82
CA MET A 112 7.05 0.17 -12.56
C MET A 112 8.17 0.96 -11.88
N HIS A 113 8.32 0.81 -10.55
CA HIS A 113 9.38 1.46 -9.79
C HIS A 113 10.77 0.95 -10.17
N ASP A 114 10.94 -0.33 -10.53
CA ASP A 114 12.24 -0.84 -11.02
C ASP A 114 12.67 -0.14 -12.32
N TYR A 115 11.73 0.13 -13.23
CA TYR A 115 12.00 0.87 -14.47
C TYR A 115 12.36 2.34 -14.19
N THR A 116 11.57 3.02 -13.38
CA THR A 116 11.81 4.42 -13.01
C THR A 116 13.15 4.59 -12.31
N TYR A 117 13.45 3.71 -11.34
CA TYR A 117 14.71 3.74 -10.62
C TYR A 117 15.91 3.43 -11.54
N SER A 118 15.74 2.47 -12.47
CA SER A 118 16.74 2.14 -13.48
C SER A 118 17.08 3.34 -14.37
N THR A 119 16.05 4.05 -14.83
CA THR A 119 16.20 5.25 -15.67
C THR A 119 16.94 6.36 -14.92
N LEU A 120 16.63 6.59 -13.66
CA LEU A 120 17.31 7.60 -12.82
C LEU A 120 18.79 7.26 -12.57
N LEU A 121 19.13 5.96 -12.50
CA LEU A 121 20.50 5.50 -12.28
C LEU A 121 21.30 5.28 -13.56
N GLY A 122 20.67 5.25 -14.73
CA GLY A 122 21.30 4.85 -15.99
C GLY A 122 21.76 3.39 -16.02
N LYS A 123 21.21 2.51 -15.15
CA LYS A 123 21.53 1.07 -15.10
C LYS A 123 20.32 0.24 -14.72
N LYS A 124 20.26 -0.99 -15.25
CA LYS A 124 19.15 -1.92 -14.97
C LYS A 124 19.08 -2.31 -13.49
N ILE A 125 17.91 -2.16 -12.89
CA ILE A 125 17.58 -2.58 -11.53
C ILE A 125 16.33 -3.46 -11.61
N THR A 126 16.32 -4.58 -10.90
CA THR A 126 15.22 -5.57 -10.84
C THR A 126 14.86 -5.92 -9.40
N LYS A 127 15.14 -5.03 -8.45
CA LYS A 127 15.04 -5.32 -7.01
C LYS A 127 13.64 -5.71 -6.57
N ASN A 128 12.60 -5.03 -7.07
CA ASN A 128 11.23 -5.40 -6.76
C ASN A 128 10.84 -6.69 -7.47
N LEU A 129 11.20 -6.85 -8.75
CA LEU A 129 10.89 -8.03 -9.57
C LEU A 129 11.51 -9.30 -8.96
N ASP A 130 12.78 -9.25 -8.56
CA ASP A 130 13.51 -10.41 -8.04
C ASP A 130 12.87 -10.98 -6.76
N VAL A 131 12.28 -10.12 -5.92
CA VAL A 131 11.57 -10.56 -4.73
C VAL A 131 10.11 -10.91 -5.04
N PHE A 132 9.45 -10.16 -5.93
CA PHE A 132 8.09 -10.40 -6.36
C PHE A 132 7.91 -11.83 -6.93
N LEU A 133 8.84 -12.27 -7.76
CA LEU A 133 8.79 -13.62 -8.35
C LEU A 133 8.84 -14.74 -7.31
N LYS A 134 9.46 -14.51 -6.13
CA LYS A 134 9.51 -15.50 -5.03
C LYS A 134 8.16 -15.70 -4.33
N LEU A 135 7.19 -14.82 -4.56
CA LEU A 135 5.82 -15.03 -4.05
C LEU A 135 5.12 -16.20 -4.74
N PHE A 136 5.52 -16.58 -5.96
CA PHE A 136 4.87 -17.59 -6.77
C PHE A 136 5.70 -18.87 -6.83
N ASP A 137 5.03 -20.01 -6.98
CA ASP A 137 5.68 -21.29 -7.18
C ASP A 137 5.73 -21.62 -8.69
N LYS A 138 6.85 -22.18 -9.16
CA LYS A 138 7.14 -22.33 -10.60
C LYS A 138 6.08 -23.11 -11.39
N ASN A 139 5.37 -24.02 -10.74
CA ASN A 139 4.40 -24.90 -11.40
C ASN A 139 2.96 -24.35 -11.35
N GLU A 140 2.76 -23.18 -10.73
CA GLU A 140 1.42 -22.60 -10.60
C GLU A 140 0.97 -21.89 -11.88
N THR A 141 -0.28 -22.10 -12.23
CA THR A 141 -0.98 -21.26 -13.19
C THR A 141 -1.58 -20.08 -12.45
N ILE A 142 -1.11 -18.88 -12.79
CA ILE A 142 -1.43 -17.64 -12.08
C ILE A 142 -2.53 -16.88 -12.83
N PHE A 143 -3.51 -16.35 -12.10
CA PHE A 143 -4.47 -15.38 -12.63
C PHE A 143 -4.27 -14.03 -11.94
N ILE A 144 -3.90 -13.00 -12.70
CA ILE A 144 -3.83 -11.62 -12.21
C ILE A 144 -5.23 -11.02 -12.30
N MET A 145 -5.84 -10.85 -11.15
CA MET A 145 -7.22 -10.37 -11.03
C MET A 145 -7.27 -8.90 -10.67
N PHE A 146 -7.87 -8.08 -11.50
CA PHE A 146 -8.03 -6.66 -11.28
C PHE A 146 -9.45 -6.18 -11.63
N GLN A 147 -9.78 -4.96 -11.21
CA GLN A 147 -11.07 -4.36 -11.49
C GLN A 147 -11.09 -3.76 -12.90
N LYS A 148 -12.19 -3.97 -13.65
CA LYS A 148 -12.36 -3.49 -15.03
C LYS A 148 -12.17 -1.97 -15.15
N GLU A 149 -12.57 -1.21 -14.16
CA GLU A 149 -12.53 0.26 -14.09
C GLU A 149 -11.21 0.79 -13.51
N ALA A 150 -10.22 -0.07 -13.23
CA ALA A 150 -8.94 0.35 -12.65
C ALA A 150 -8.23 1.38 -13.55
N VAL A 151 -7.79 2.47 -12.96
CA VAL A 151 -7.12 3.58 -13.68
C VAL A 151 -5.71 3.17 -14.12
N PHE A 152 -4.97 2.47 -13.27
CA PHE A 152 -3.57 2.11 -13.49
C PHE A 152 -3.40 0.67 -14.03
N LYS A 153 -4.15 0.30 -15.06
CA LYS A 153 -4.07 -1.05 -15.67
C LYS A 153 -2.67 -1.40 -16.17
N ASP A 154 -1.86 -0.40 -16.56
CA ASP A 154 -0.48 -0.60 -16.98
C ASP A 154 0.34 -1.40 -15.95
N ALA A 155 0.14 -1.17 -14.65
CA ALA A 155 0.84 -1.88 -13.59
C ALA A 155 0.55 -3.39 -13.63
N TYR A 156 -0.71 -3.79 -13.82
CA TYR A 156 -1.12 -5.20 -13.85
C TYR A 156 -0.68 -5.90 -15.14
N TYR A 157 -0.77 -5.20 -16.27
CA TYR A 157 -0.25 -5.72 -17.54
C TYR A 157 1.26 -5.84 -17.55
N LEU A 158 1.99 -4.98 -16.83
CA LEU A 158 3.42 -5.12 -16.62
C LEU A 158 3.73 -6.35 -15.76
N GLU A 159 3.02 -6.55 -14.62
CA GLU A 159 3.14 -7.78 -13.80
C GLU A 159 2.93 -9.03 -14.68
N TYR A 160 1.86 -9.04 -15.48
CA TYR A 160 1.55 -10.14 -16.41
C TYR A 160 2.69 -10.45 -17.38
N LYS A 161 3.20 -9.43 -18.08
CA LYS A 161 4.32 -9.60 -19.04
C LYS A 161 5.59 -10.10 -18.37
N LEU A 162 5.90 -9.60 -17.17
CA LEU A 162 7.11 -9.98 -16.46
C LEU A 162 7.01 -11.40 -15.89
N LEU A 163 5.85 -11.84 -15.43
CA LEU A 163 5.60 -13.23 -15.03
C LEU A 163 5.73 -14.19 -16.23
N GLN A 164 5.14 -13.84 -17.39
CA GLN A 164 5.32 -14.65 -18.61
C GLN A 164 6.79 -14.74 -19.02
N LYS A 165 7.52 -13.62 -19.01
CA LYS A 165 8.95 -13.59 -19.32
C LYS A 165 9.79 -14.42 -18.35
N ALA A 166 9.35 -14.54 -17.09
CA ALA A 166 9.97 -15.38 -16.08
C ALA A 166 9.58 -16.86 -16.19
N GLY A 167 8.77 -17.25 -17.19
CA GLY A 167 8.38 -18.62 -17.49
C GLY A 167 7.14 -19.12 -16.75
N PHE A 168 6.36 -18.23 -16.10
CA PHE A 168 5.10 -18.63 -15.46
C PHE A 168 3.97 -18.72 -16.49
N ARG A 169 3.10 -19.72 -16.34
CA ARG A 169 1.81 -19.74 -17.02
C ARG A 169 0.89 -18.76 -16.31
N CYS A 170 0.49 -17.71 -16.98
CA CYS A 170 -0.37 -16.71 -16.35
C CYS A 170 -1.44 -16.17 -17.32
N PHE A 171 -2.55 -15.76 -16.71
CA PHE A 171 -3.69 -15.10 -17.33
C PHE A 171 -3.93 -13.78 -16.58
N ILE A 172 -4.66 -12.87 -17.22
CA ILE A 172 -5.02 -11.58 -16.64
C ILE A 172 -6.46 -11.25 -17.01
N GLY A 173 -7.23 -10.74 -16.07
CA GLY A 173 -8.63 -10.38 -16.29
C GLY A 173 -9.36 -9.95 -15.03
N ASN A 174 -10.68 -10.00 -15.11
CA ASN A 174 -11.61 -9.60 -14.05
C ASN A 174 -12.17 -10.83 -13.32
N PRO A 175 -12.83 -10.68 -12.16
CA PRO A 175 -13.50 -11.80 -11.48
C PRO A 175 -14.46 -12.62 -12.36
N GLU A 176 -15.12 -11.96 -13.33
CA GLU A 176 -16.10 -12.54 -14.25
C GLU A 176 -15.46 -13.50 -15.28
N ASP A 177 -14.15 -13.39 -15.52
CA ASP A 177 -13.41 -14.29 -16.43
C ASP A 177 -13.12 -15.66 -15.79
N LEU A 178 -13.45 -15.83 -14.51
CA LEU A 178 -13.23 -17.05 -13.74
C LEU A 178 -14.50 -17.93 -13.71
N SER A 179 -14.35 -19.20 -13.98
CA SER A 179 -15.37 -20.21 -13.79
C SER A 179 -15.02 -21.16 -12.64
N PHE A 180 -16.05 -21.65 -11.94
CA PHE A 180 -15.91 -22.47 -10.73
C PHE A 180 -16.50 -23.85 -10.99
N LYS A 181 -15.71 -24.92 -10.78
CA LYS A 181 -16.14 -26.32 -10.92
C LYS A 181 -15.66 -27.11 -9.70
N GLY A 182 -16.61 -27.54 -8.86
CA GLY A 182 -16.27 -28.18 -7.58
C GLY A 182 -15.38 -27.27 -6.72
N GLU A 183 -14.26 -27.77 -6.28
CA GLU A 183 -13.27 -27.05 -5.44
C GLU A 183 -12.24 -26.26 -6.27
N PHE A 184 -12.31 -26.30 -7.61
CA PHE A 184 -11.33 -25.69 -8.50
C PHE A 184 -11.86 -24.47 -9.23
N ILE A 185 -10.93 -23.61 -9.65
CA ILE A 185 -11.18 -22.40 -10.41
C ILE A 185 -10.50 -22.52 -11.77
N TYR A 186 -11.15 -22.02 -12.81
CA TYR A 186 -10.65 -22.08 -14.18
C TYR A 186 -10.74 -20.73 -14.87
N CYS A 187 -9.81 -20.46 -15.78
CA CYS A 187 -9.84 -19.38 -16.75
C CYS A 187 -9.55 -19.95 -18.14
N LYS A 188 -10.42 -19.70 -19.12
CA LYS A 188 -10.26 -20.19 -20.51
C LYS A 188 -9.94 -21.70 -20.59
N GLY A 189 -10.57 -22.51 -19.76
CA GLY A 189 -10.36 -23.97 -19.67
C GLY A 189 -9.13 -24.42 -18.87
N HIS A 190 -8.25 -23.52 -18.46
CA HIS A 190 -7.07 -23.85 -17.64
C HIS A 190 -7.38 -23.73 -16.17
N LYS A 191 -6.96 -24.72 -15.38
CA LYS A 191 -7.04 -24.68 -13.92
C LYS A 191 -6.13 -23.57 -13.40
N ILE A 192 -6.66 -22.73 -12.51
CA ILE A 192 -5.92 -21.69 -11.81
C ILE A 192 -5.55 -22.19 -10.43
N GLU A 193 -4.28 -22.09 -10.06
CA GLU A 193 -3.73 -22.50 -8.78
C GLU A 193 -3.39 -21.32 -7.86
N CYS A 194 -3.15 -20.14 -8.46
CA CYS A 194 -2.87 -18.92 -7.71
C CYS A 194 -3.60 -17.72 -8.32
N ILE A 195 -4.25 -16.93 -7.49
CA ILE A 195 -4.78 -15.61 -7.89
C ILE A 195 -3.91 -14.52 -7.26
N ARG A 196 -3.29 -13.69 -8.12
CA ARG A 196 -2.71 -12.40 -7.73
C ARG A 196 -3.84 -11.39 -7.65
N ARG A 197 -4.26 -11.04 -6.45
CA ARG A 197 -5.38 -10.14 -6.19
C ARG A 197 -4.90 -8.68 -6.25
N CYS A 198 -5.34 -7.95 -7.27
CA CYS A 198 -5.03 -6.54 -7.52
C CYS A 198 -6.30 -5.68 -7.45
N MET A 199 -7.11 -5.89 -6.41
CA MET A 199 -8.31 -5.10 -6.16
C MET A 199 -8.68 -5.09 -4.67
N GLU A 200 -9.34 -4.01 -4.27
CA GLU A 200 -9.79 -3.79 -2.89
C GLU A 200 -10.94 -4.72 -2.52
N THR A 201 -10.94 -5.19 -1.27
CA THR A 201 -12.01 -6.04 -0.74
C THR A 201 -13.41 -5.45 -0.94
N PRO A 202 -13.67 -4.15 -0.71
CA PRO A 202 -15.00 -3.58 -0.93
C PRO A 202 -15.52 -3.65 -2.36
N LYS A 203 -14.64 -3.87 -3.33
CA LYS A 203 -14.99 -3.95 -4.76
C LYS A 203 -15.50 -5.32 -5.20
N PHE A 204 -15.36 -6.34 -4.36
CA PHE A 204 -15.90 -7.67 -4.67
C PHE A 204 -17.41 -7.74 -4.43
N HIS A 205 -18.11 -8.37 -5.36
CA HIS A 205 -19.51 -8.77 -5.14
C HIS A 205 -19.59 -9.94 -4.16
N GLN A 206 -20.61 -9.97 -3.28
CA GLN A 206 -20.78 -11.03 -2.30
C GLN A 206 -20.79 -12.42 -2.95
N GLY A 207 -21.54 -12.61 -4.01
CA GLY A 207 -21.62 -13.91 -4.70
C GLY A 207 -20.29 -14.40 -5.30
N PHE A 208 -19.31 -13.52 -5.55
CA PHE A 208 -17.96 -13.95 -5.93
C PHE A 208 -17.20 -14.45 -4.69
N LEU A 209 -17.28 -13.73 -3.57
CA LEU A 209 -16.63 -14.13 -2.32
C LEU A 209 -17.19 -15.46 -1.82
N ASP A 210 -18.51 -15.67 -1.90
CA ASP A 210 -19.17 -16.93 -1.50
C ASP A 210 -18.68 -18.10 -2.36
N ARG A 211 -18.53 -17.89 -3.68
CA ARG A 211 -17.99 -18.91 -4.58
C ARG A 211 -16.50 -19.19 -4.35
N LEU A 212 -15.74 -18.18 -3.91
CA LEU A 212 -14.31 -18.31 -3.64
C LEU A 212 -14.06 -19.07 -2.33
N ALA A 213 -14.96 -18.91 -1.35
CA ALA A 213 -14.85 -19.60 -0.06
C ALA A 213 -14.82 -21.11 -0.24
N GLY A 214 -13.88 -21.77 0.45
CA GLY A 214 -13.69 -23.24 0.39
C GLY A 214 -13.05 -23.76 -0.90
N LYS A 215 -12.59 -22.87 -1.82
CA LYS A 215 -11.85 -23.32 -3.01
C LYS A 215 -10.39 -23.64 -2.69
N LYS A 216 -9.83 -24.62 -3.39
CA LYS A 216 -8.40 -24.92 -3.39
C LYS A 216 -7.65 -23.93 -4.27
N ILE A 217 -7.41 -22.75 -3.74
CA ILE A 217 -6.75 -21.64 -4.43
C ILE A 217 -5.81 -20.89 -3.50
N ARG A 218 -4.62 -20.61 -3.96
CA ARG A 218 -3.69 -19.73 -3.26
C ARG A 218 -3.91 -18.28 -3.68
N LEU A 219 -3.83 -17.37 -2.74
CA LEU A 219 -4.00 -15.94 -2.99
C LEU A 219 -2.70 -15.16 -2.72
N VAL A 220 -2.42 -14.17 -3.54
CA VAL A 220 -1.40 -13.12 -3.36
C VAL A 220 -2.03 -11.78 -3.80
N ASN A 221 -2.33 -10.86 -2.96
CA ASN A 221 -2.37 -10.77 -1.49
C ASN A 221 -3.60 -11.53 -0.95
N THR A 222 -3.41 -12.24 0.16
CA THR A 222 -4.51 -12.94 0.85
C THR A 222 -5.52 -11.96 1.49
N PHE A 223 -6.69 -12.45 1.89
CA PHE A 223 -7.65 -11.60 2.62
C PHE A 223 -7.17 -11.26 4.05
N ASP A 224 -6.30 -12.08 4.65
CA ASP A 224 -5.65 -11.76 5.92
C ASP A 224 -4.78 -10.48 5.83
N MET A 225 -4.24 -10.19 4.64
CA MET A 225 -3.52 -8.93 4.38
C MET A 225 -4.43 -7.70 4.52
N ARG A 226 -5.75 -7.84 4.29
CA ARG A 226 -6.73 -6.78 4.56
C ARG A 226 -6.75 -6.41 6.03
N VAL A 227 -6.74 -7.42 6.91
CA VAL A 227 -6.74 -7.22 8.38
C VAL A 227 -5.44 -6.53 8.83
N LEU A 228 -4.31 -6.93 8.27
CA LEU A 228 -3.02 -6.28 8.51
C LEU A 228 -3.06 -4.79 8.14
N GLY A 229 -3.76 -4.43 7.07
CA GLY A 229 -3.90 -3.05 6.57
C GLY A 229 -4.92 -2.19 7.30
N TYR A 230 -5.71 -2.71 8.23
CA TYR A 230 -6.57 -1.84 9.04
C TYR A 230 -5.72 -0.88 9.86
N LYS A 231 -6.04 0.41 9.83
CA LYS A 231 -5.31 1.40 10.63
C LYS A 231 -5.38 1.09 12.13
N SER A 232 -6.46 0.42 12.57
CA SER A 232 -6.58 -0.09 13.94
C SER A 232 -5.55 -1.17 14.29
N SER A 233 -4.92 -1.84 13.33
CA SER A 233 -3.86 -2.82 13.58
C SER A 233 -2.60 -2.18 14.18
N LEU A 234 -2.38 -0.88 13.95
CA LEU A 234 -1.26 -0.15 14.55
C LEU A 234 -1.31 -0.11 16.09
N GLN A 235 -2.48 -0.22 16.71
CA GLN A 235 -2.62 -0.27 18.17
C GLN A 235 -1.91 -1.48 18.81
N PHE A 236 -1.66 -2.55 18.04
CA PHE A 236 -1.00 -3.76 18.53
C PHE A 236 0.53 -3.66 18.51
N ILE A 237 1.08 -2.56 17.97
CA ILE A 237 2.53 -2.33 17.86
C ILE A 237 2.99 -1.37 18.96
N LYS A 238 3.83 -1.86 19.86
CA LYS A 238 4.56 -1.01 20.81
C LYS A 238 5.96 -0.74 20.25
N SER A 239 6.16 0.44 19.67
CA SER A 239 7.43 0.85 19.06
C SER A 239 7.53 2.36 19.00
N THR A 240 8.75 2.89 19.10
CA THR A 240 9.03 4.31 18.87
C THR A 240 8.75 4.77 17.46
N TYR A 241 8.66 3.82 16.51
CA TYR A 241 8.24 4.09 15.12
C TYR A 241 6.74 4.30 14.97
N VAL A 242 5.90 3.85 15.91
CA VAL A 242 4.44 3.94 15.78
C VAL A 242 3.92 5.02 16.73
N PRO A 243 3.20 6.04 16.23
CA PRO A 243 2.51 7.01 17.07
C PRO A 243 1.45 6.32 17.93
N ARG A 244 1.16 6.84 19.13
CA ARG A 244 0.05 6.35 19.95
C ARG A 244 -1.20 6.28 19.06
N THR A 245 -1.79 5.09 18.98
CA THR A 245 -2.95 4.81 18.14
C THR A 245 -3.97 4.03 18.95
N PHE A 246 -5.23 4.47 18.97
CA PHE A 246 -6.32 3.83 19.71
C PHE A 246 -7.66 4.04 19.02
N ARG A 247 -8.67 3.25 19.37
CA ARG A 247 -10.03 3.42 18.82
C ARG A 247 -10.72 4.63 19.46
N LEU A 248 -11.48 5.36 18.64
CA LEU A 248 -12.36 6.42 19.14
C LEU A 248 -13.62 5.80 19.74
N THR A 249 -13.84 6.07 21.01
CA THR A 249 -14.97 5.56 21.80
C THR A 249 -15.58 6.66 22.66
N SER A 250 -16.76 6.44 23.24
CA SER A 250 -17.37 7.38 24.16
C SER A 250 -16.47 7.67 25.38
N ALA A 251 -15.68 6.70 25.84
CA ALA A 251 -14.83 6.85 27.01
C ALA A 251 -13.63 7.82 26.78
N ASN A 252 -13.16 7.99 25.53
CA ASN A 252 -12.01 8.85 25.22
C ASN A 252 -12.38 10.08 24.36
N CYS A 253 -13.66 10.25 24.05
CA CYS A 253 -14.16 11.33 23.20
C CYS A 253 -13.74 12.71 23.72
N ASN A 254 -13.92 13.01 25.00
CA ASN A 254 -13.57 14.29 25.60
C ASN A 254 -12.05 14.56 25.53
N GLU A 255 -11.20 13.55 25.84
CA GLU A 255 -9.74 13.69 25.67
C GLU A 255 -9.38 14.14 24.24
N VAL A 256 -10.05 13.56 23.23
CA VAL A 256 -9.79 13.86 21.82
C VAL A 256 -10.27 15.26 21.44
N ILE A 257 -11.44 15.70 21.95
CA ILE A 257 -11.98 17.04 21.72
C ILE A 257 -11.05 18.09 22.32
N ASP A 258 -10.70 17.94 23.60
CA ASP A 258 -9.92 18.94 24.35
C ASP A 258 -8.49 19.10 23.82
N ASN A 259 -7.92 18.03 23.26
CA ASN A 259 -6.54 18.02 22.76
C ASN A 259 -6.48 17.99 21.22
N LYS A 260 -7.35 18.72 20.52
CA LYS A 260 -7.50 18.69 19.07
C LYS A 260 -6.19 18.81 18.29
N ASN A 261 -5.28 19.69 18.69
CA ASN A 261 -4.02 19.94 17.98
C ASN A 261 -3.02 18.78 18.08
N ARG A 262 -3.28 17.85 18.99
CA ARG A 262 -2.45 16.65 19.21
C ARG A 262 -2.86 15.48 18.34
N PHE A 263 -4.08 15.47 17.80
CA PHE A 263 -4.66 14.28 17.21
C PHE A 263 -5.05 14.44 15.74
N VAL A 264 -5.00 13.30 15.07
CA VAL A 264 -5.69 13.02 13.80
C VAL A 264 -6.68 11.89 14.03
N ILE A 265 -7.90 12.00 13.48
CA ILE A 265 -8.87 10.89 13.44
C ILE A 265 -9.01 10.36 12.02
N LYS A 266 -9.10 9.04 11.89
CA LYS A 266 -9.09 8.32 10.61
C LYS A 266 -10.06 7.15 10.65
N PRO A 267 -10.83 6.87 9.58
CA PRO A 267 -11.54 5.59 9.47
C PRO A 267 -10.53 4.44 9.33
N SER A 268 -10.79 3.33 10.03
CA SER A 268 -9.84 2.21 10.10
C SER A 268 -9.61 1.52 8.75
N ASN A 269 -10.62 1.46 7.88
CA ASN A 269 -10.64 0.65 6.67
C ASN A 269 -10.76 1.43 5.35
N MET A 270 -10.66 2.76 5.38
CA MET A 270 -10.71 3.60 4.18
C MET A 270 -9.32 3.96 3.64
N TYR A 271 -9.27 4.35 2.37
CA TYR A 271 -8.07 4.65 1.59
C TYR A 271 -8.06 6.09 1.10
N GLU A 272 -6.94 6.53 0.50
CA GLU A 272 -6.78 7.80 -0.22
C GLU A 272 -7.00 9.04 0.65
N GLY A 273 -6.85 8.95 1.97
CA GLY A 273 -7.07 10.06 2.88
C GLY A 273 -8.55 10.43 3.09
N LYS A 274 -9.49 9.62 2.58
CA LYS A 274 -10.93 9.84 2.78
C LYS A 274 -11.29 9.72 4.25
N GLY A 275 -12.02 10.70 4.77
CA GLY A 275 -12.46 10.72 6.18
C GLY A 275 -11.34 10.95 7.19
N VAL A 276 -10.17 11.42 6.77
CA VAL A 276 -9.06 11.82 7.66
C VAL A 276 -9.23 13.28 8.05
N PHE A 277 -9.25 13.54 9.35
CA PHE A 277 -9.41 14.88 9.91
C PHE A 277 -8.22 15.21 10.82
N LEU A 278 -7.50 16.29 10.48
CA LEU A 278 -6.39 16.81 11.29
C LEU A 278 -6.95 17.83 12.26
N GLY A 279 -6.81 17.60 13.56
CA GLY A 279 -7.34 18.53 14.55
C GLY A 279 -6.71 19.93 14.47
N CYS A 280 -5.42 20.02 14.12
CA CYS A 280 -4.75 21.30 13.96
C CYS A 280 -5.27 22.14 12.77
N ASP A 281 -5.84 21.50 11.76
CA ASP A 281 -6.33 22.16 10.53
C ASP A 281 -7.87 22.35 10.53
N THR A 282 -8.55 21.97 11.62
CA THR A 282 -10.02 22.04 11.79
C THR A 282 -10.33 23.08 12.89
N ASP A 283 -11.36 23.91 12.75
CA ASP A 283 -11.79 24.80 13.85
C ASP A 283 -12.36 23.99 15.04
N LYS A 284 -12.54 24.66 16.20
CA LYS A 284 -12.92 23.97 17.43
C LYS A 284 -14.32 23.35 17.34
N THR A 285 -15.27 24.07 16.79
CA THR A 285 -16.68 23.62 16.71
C THR A 285 -16.84 22.47 15.73
N ASP A 286 -16.19 22.58 14.56
CA ASP A 286 -16.22 21.52 13.54
C ASP A 286 -15.45 20.28 13.99
N TRP A 287 -14.35 20.45 14.73
CA TRP A 287 -13.62 19.33 15.33
C TRP A 287 -14.50 18.57 16.33
N GLU A 288 -15.13 19.26 17.29
CA GLU A 288 -16.02 18.66 18.26
C GLU A 288 -17.16 17.90 17.59
N ARG A 289 -17.85 18.53 16.64
CA ARG A 289 -18.92 17.92 15.85
C ARG A 289 -18.42 16.68 15.10
N THR A 290 -17.24 16.75 14.50
CA THR A 290 -16.62 15.63 13.75
C THR A 290 -16.27 14.48 14.68
N VAL A 291 -15.60 14.75 15.81
CA VAL A 291 -15.24 13.71 16.79
C VAL A 291 -16.49 13.00 17.28
N VAL A 292 -17.52 13.74 17.74
CA VAL A 292 -18.78 13.16 18.21
C VAL A 292 -19.45 12.30 17.13
N SER A 293 -19.46 12.78 15.88
CA SER A 293 -20.05 12.04 14.76
C SER A 293 -19.31 10.73 14.43
N CYS A 294 -18.02 10.63 14.78
CA CYS A 294 -17.16 9.47 14.52
C CYS A 294 -17.07 8.47 15.67
N VAL A 295 -17.58 8.83 16.86
CA VAL A 295 -17.60 7.93 18.04
C VAL A 295 -18.29 6.61 17.70
N ASN A 296 -17.67 5.50 18.05
CA ASN A 296 -18.16 4.13 17.83
C ASN A 296 -18.41 3.75 16.35
N LYS A 297 -17.94 4.57 15.39
CA LYS A 297 -18.07 4.32 13.93
C LYS A 297 -16.80 3.78 13.28
N ASN A 298 -15.97 3.03 14.04
CA ASN A 298 -14.74 2.45 13.53
C ASN A 298 -13.68 3.48 13.09
N TYR A 299 -13.59 4.58 13.79
CA TYR A 299 -12.50 5.52 13.68
C TYR A 299 -11.41 5.22 14.69
N ILE A 300 -10.16 5.44 14.28
CA ILE A 300 -9.01 5.49 15.17
C ILE A 300 -8.61 6.94 15.42
N VAL A 301 -8.00 7.14 16.57
CA VAL A 301 -7.26 8.34 16.93
C VAL A 301 -5.78 8.01 16.89
N GLN A 302 -4.99 8.88 16.30
CA GLN A 302 -3.54 8.74 16.27
C GLN A 302 -2.88 10.08 16.64
N ASP A 303 -1.78 10.04 17.41
CA ASP A 303 -0.99 11.25 17.66
C ASP A 303 -0.58 11.88 16.32
N LEU A 304 -0.83 13.15 16.16
CA LEU A 304 -0.47 13.92 14.97
C LEU A 304 1.05 14.06 14.89
N ILE A 305 1.60 13.65 13.78
CA ILE A 305 3.03 13.74 13.52
C ILE A 305 3.30 14.97 12.65
N PRO A 306 4.08 15.94 13.15
CA PRO A 306 4.52 17.05 12.30
C PRO A 306 5.38 16.54 11.17
N ALA A 307 4.93 16.74 9.93
CA ALA A 307 5.63 16.28 8.74
C ALA A 307 6.74 17.27 8.36
N LYS A 308 7.92 16.72 8.01
CA LYS A 308 9.04 17.48 7.46
C LYS A 308 8.81 17.77 5.97
N GLU A 309 9.30 18.93 5.51
CA GLU A 309 9.39 19.26 4.08
C GLU A 309 10.83 19.13 3.61
N ILE A 310 11.01 18.83 2.33
CA ILE A 310 12.32 18.86 1.65
C ILE A 310 12.24 19.58 0.31
N ASN A 311 13.40 20.09 -0.15
CA ASN A 311 13.53 20.61 -1.49
C ASN A 311 13.79 19.47 -2.46
N VAL A 312 12.99 19.38 -3.53
CA VAL A 312 13.05 18.30 -4.53
C VAL A 312 13.07 18.91 -5.92
N LYS A 313 13.96 18.40 -6.77
CA LYS A 313 13.87 18.64 -8.22
C LYS A 313 12.88 17.63 -8.81
N ILE A 314 11.77 18.09 -9.36
CA ILE A 314 10.70 17.25 -9.83
C ILE A 314 10.35 17.53 -11.30
N TYR A 315 10.18 16.44 -12.08
CA TYR A 315 9.57 16.50 -13.40
C TYR A 315 8.06 16.68 -13.23
N ARG A 316 7.55 17.83 -13.65
CA ARG A 316 6.12 18.15 -13.59
C ARG A 316 5.75 19.05 -14.76
N ASP A 317 4.61 18.78 -15.41
CA ASP A 317 4.06 19.64 -16.48
C ASP A 317 5.10 20.00 -17.56
N GLN A 318 5.84 18.98 -18.04
CA GLN A 318 6.91 19.08 -19.07
C GLN A 318 8.14 19.91 -18.65
N THR A 319 8.24 20.28 -17.39
CA THR A 319 9.36 21.07 -16.86
C THR A 319 10.06 20.35 -15.71
N ILE A 320 11.23 20.86 -15.34
CA ILE A 320 11.93 20.48 -14.12
C ILE A 320 11.92 21.72 -13.21
N SER A 321 11.30 21.58 -12.05
CA SER A 321 11.23 22.64 -11.05
C SER A 321 11.83 22.21 -9.71
N ASN A 322 12.33 23.18 -8.93
CA ASN A 322 12.66 22.95 -7.52
C ASN A 322 11.42 23.28 -6.69
N GLU A 323 10.92 22.33 -5.97
CA GLU A 323 9.75 22.51 -5.11
C GLU A 323 10.09 22.10 -3.67
N ARG A 324 9.54 22.84 -2.70
CA ARG A 324 9.54 22.46 -1.29
C ARG A 324 8.25 21.69 -0.98
N LEU A 325 8.37 20.42 -0.63
CA LEU A 325 7.24 19.50 -0.54
C LEU A 325 7.27 18.70 0.77
N PHE A 326 6.09 18.42 1.31
CA PHE A 326 5.92 17.32 2.26
C PHE A 326 6.23 16.00 1.60
N PHE A 327 6.73 15.03 2.36
CA PHE A 327 7.04 13.72 1.86
C PHE A 327 6.79 12.62 2.88
N ASP A 328 6.65 11.42 2.39
CA ASP A 328 6.74 10.19 3.18
C ASP A 328 7.76 9.22 2.57
N VAL A 329 8.14 8.25 3.38
CA VAL A 329 9.06 7.17 3.01
C VAL A 329 8.28 5.87 3.04
N CYS A 330 8.22 5.19 1.89
CA CYS A 330 7.31 4.08 1.66
C CYS A 330 8.09 2.78 1.32
N PRO A 331 8.73 2.11 2.30
CA PRO A 331 9.37 0.83 2.07
C PRO A 331 8.35 -0.27 1.80
N HIS A 332 8.69 -1.14 0.84
CA HIS A 332 7.89 -2.31 0.48
C HIS A 332 8.53 -3.58 1.02
N PHE A 333 7.70 -4.46 1.57
CA PHE A 333 8.09 -5.79 2.02
C PHE A 333 7.25 -6.85 1.31
N PHE A 334 7.88 -7.98 1.02
CA PHE A 334 7.22 -9.16 0.47
C PHE A 334 7.12 -10.20 1.56
N VAL A 335 5.93 -10.70 1.76
CA VAL A 335 5.60 -11.66 2.80
C VAL A 335 5.08 -12.94 2.15
N LYS A 336 5.59 -14.10 2.56
CA LYS A 336 5.08 -15.42 2.15
C LYS A 336 4.93 -16.28 3.40
N ASN A 337 3.73 -16.83 3.60
CA ASN A 337 3.39 -17.67 4.75
C ASN A 337 3.76 -16.99 6.10
N GLY A 338 3.43 -15.70 6.23
CA GLY A 338 3.68 -14.92 7.44
C GLY A 338 5.13 -14.50 7.70
N ARG A 339 6.07 -14.79 6.80
CA ARG A 339 7.50 -14.43 6.91
C ARG A 339 7.90 -13.40 5.86
N VAL A 340 8.68 -12.42 6.23
CA VAL A 340 9.25 -11.45 5.29
C VAL A 340 10.37 -12.11 4.49
N ILE A 341 10.15 -12.32 3.19
CA ILE A 341 11.09 -12.96 2.25
C ILE A 341 12.01 -11.98 1.53
N GLY A 342 11.75 -10.68 1.67
CA GLY A 342 12.59 -9.62 1.12
C GLY A 342 11.93 -8.24 1.19
N ASN A 343 12.69 -7.24 0.78
CA ASN A 343 12.21 -5.87 0.63
C ASN A 343 12.50 -5.32 -0.77
N GLY A 344 11.62 -4.45 -1.24
CA GLY A 344 11.74 -3.73 -2.49
C GLY A 344 12.56 -2.44 -2.39
N LEU A 345 12.44 -1.60 -3.42
CA LEU A 345 12.91 -0.23 -3.41
C LEU A 345 12.11 0.58 -2.37
N VAL A 346 12.73 1.62 -1.81
CA VAL A 346 12.04 2.55 -0.94
C VAL A 346 11.51 3.70 -1.79
N LEU A 347 10.19 3.66 -2.02
CA LEU A 347 9.46 4.73 -2.67
C LEU A 347 9.39 5.93 -1.72
N MET A 348 9.40 7.14 -2.27
CA MET A 348 9.02 8.38 -1.60
C MET A 348 7.84 8.97 -2.36
N ARG A 349 6.86 9.52 -1.62
CA ARG A 349 5.78 10.29 -2.22
C ARG A 349 5.92 11.74 -1.80
N PHE A 350 5.60 12.67 -2.68
CA PHE A 350 5.72 14.10 -2.46
C PHE A 350 4.39 14.80 -2.65
N SER A 351 4.09 15.81 -1.83
CA SER A 351 2.86 16.59 -1.96
C SER A 351 3.05 18.01 -1.43
N ARG A 352 2.29 18.95 -2.00
CA ARG A 352 2.13 20.30 -1.44
C ARG A 352 1.22 20.31 -0.21
N LYS A 353 0.46 19.23 0.03
CA LYS A 353 -0.47 19.08 1.15
C LYS A 353 0.12 18.11 2.19
N LYS A 354 -0.23 18.29 3.46
CA LYS A 354 0.19 17.41 4.57
C LYS A 354 -0.33 15.97 4.41
N ILE A 355 -1.54 15.80 3.85
CA ILE A 355 -2.08 14.48 3.51
C ILE A 355 -1.54 14.12 2.13
N LEU A 356 -0.62 13.14 2.10
CA LEU A 356 0.05 12.73 0.89
C LEU A 356 -0.82 11.77 0.07
N ASN A 357 -1.09 12.16 -1.17
CA ASN A 357 -1.84 11.33 -2.11
C ASN A 357 -1.34 11.59 -3.54
N VAL A 358 -0.75 10.56 -4.16
CA VAL A 358 -0.26 10.64 -5.54
C VAL A 358 -1.41 10.83 -6.53
N ALA A 359 -2.55 10.18 -6.30
CA ALA A 359 -3.73 10.31 -7.15
C ALA A 359 -4.35 11.71 -7.17
N GLN A 360 -4.01 12.57 -6.18
CA GLN A 360 -4.46 13.96 -6.08
C GLN A 360 -3.36 14.97 -6.50
N GLY A 361 -2.49 14.59 -7.43
CA GLY A 361 -1.44 15.46 -7.98
C GLY A 361 -0.13 15.44 -7.19
N GLY A 362 0.05 14.47 -6.30
CA GLY A 362 1.34 14.20 -5.66
C GLY A 362 2.36 13.63 -6.63
N GLY A 363 3.64 13.67 -6.27
CA GLY A 363 4.74 13.11 -7.02
C GLY A 363 5.35 11.89 -6.33
N ILE A 364 6.25 11.21 -7.06
CA ILE A 364 7.02 10.09 -6.55
C ILE A 364 8.52 10.32 -6.70
N GLY A 365 9.31 9.62 -5.92
CA GLY A 365 10.76 9.55 -6.00
C GLY A 365 11.28 8.35 -5.23
N TYR A 366 12.59 8.29 -5.03
CA TYR A 366 13.19 7.13 -4.39
C TYR A 366 14.30 7.54 -3.43
N LEU A 367 14.35 6.82 -2.30
CA LEU A 367 15.46 6.94 -1.37
C LEU A 367 16.72 6.30 -1.98
N LYS A 368 17.85 7.00 -1.86
CA LYS A 368 19.16 6.45 -2.20
C LYS A 368 19.64 5.54 -1.07
N TYR A 369 20.10 4.32 -1.42
CA TYR A 369 20.72 3.40 -0.48
C TYR A 369 22.25 3.37 -0.67
#